data_dd7e2896ec9672c63285c4416a726da0
#
_entry.id   dd7e2896ec9672c63285c4416a726da0
#
_cell.length_a   1.000
_cell.length_b   1.000
_cell.length_c   1.000
_cell.angle_alpha   90.00
_cell.angle_beta   90.00
_cell.angle_gamma   90.00
#
_symmetry.space_group_name_H-M   'P 1'
#
loop_
_entity.id
_entity.type
_entity.pdbx_description
1 polymer ?
#
loop_
_entity_poly.entity_id
_entity_poly.type
_entity_poly.pdbx_seq_one_letter_code
_entity_poly.pdbx_strand_id
1 'polypeptide(L)'
;MKKIVTTVVLVLGLGALGGCATVSKEEFEAVRATANKAVADAAAARAAADNAASAAAKAQASADAAKTTSEAAKSSADAAKSASEAANACCQDTQTKIDRMFKKSMYK
;
A
#
# COMPACT_ATOMS: atom_id res chain seq x y z
N MET A 1 17.41 -5.75 17.02
CA MET A 1 16.71 -4.72 17.79
C MET A 1 16.74 -4.98 19.32
N LYS A 2 16.45 -6.19 19.80
CA LYS A 2 16.53 -6.50 21.25
C LYS A 2 17.89 -6.19 21.92
N LYS A 3 19.01 -6.47 21.24
CA LYS A 3 20.36 -6.25 21.77
C LYS A 3 20.73 -4.77 21.93
N ILE A 4 20.22 -3.91 21.05
CA ILE A 4 20.48 -2.45 21.11
C ILE A 4 19.72 -1.81 22.28
N VAL A 5 18.48 -2.23 22.52
CA VAL A 5 17.68 -1.74 23.66
C VAL A 5 18.30 -2.13 25.00
N THR A 6 18.83 -3.37 25.08
CA THR A 6 19.49 -3.85 26.31
C THR A 6 20.78 -3.07 26.60
N THR A 7 21.54 -2.70 25.57
CA THR A 7 22.78 -1.94 25.72
C THR A 7 22.51 -0.50 26.16
N VAL A 8 21.45 0.14 25.62
CA VAL A 8 21.05 1.49 26.01
C VAL A 8 20.56 1.54 27.44
N VAL A 9 19.79 0.56 27.90
CA VAL A 9 19.32 0.48 29.29
C VAL A 9 20.48 0.24 30.26
N LEU A 10 21.49 -0.55 29.88
CA LEU A 10 22.66 -0.84 30.72
C LEU A 10 23.54 0.39 30.87
N VAL A 11 23.71 1.21 29.82
CA VAL A 11 24.51 2.45 29.89
C VAL A 11 23.82 3.53 30.75
N LEU A 12 22.49 3.61 30.70
CA LEU A 12 21.72 4.52 31.57
C LEU A 12 21.73 4.08 33.05
N GLY A 13 21.83 2.78 33.33
CA GLY A 13 21.82 2.26 34.71
C GLY A 13 23.15 2.44 35.45
N LEU A 14 24.29 2.47 34.73
CA LEU A 14 25.62 2.66 35.38
C LEU A 14 25.98 4.11 35.68
N GLY A 15 25.31 5.08 35.04
CA GLY A 15 25.54 6.51 35.30
C GLY A 15 24.96 7.02 36.61
N ALA A 16 24.08 6.26 37.29
CA ALA A 16 23.37 6.69 38.50
C ALA A 16 24.13 6.41 39.82
N LEU A 17 25.26 5.68 39.80
CA LEU A 17 26.01 5.28 40.97
C LEU A 17 27.32 6.05 41.21
N GLY A 18 27.63 7.04 40.39
CA GLY A 18 28.80 7.89 40.49
C GLY A 18 28.53 9.17 41.29
N GLY A 19 28.70 9.12 42.62
CA GLY A 19 29.12 10.21 43.49
C GLY A 19 28.33 11.51 43.49
N CYS A 20 27.96 12.01 44.66
CA CYS A 20 27.51 13.37 44.92
C CYS A 20 28.57 14.41 44.47
N ALA A 21 28.81 14.53 43.18
CA ALA A 21 29.37 15.73 42.61
C ALA A 21 28.24 16.77 42.64
N THR A 22 28.47 17.93 43.25
CA THR A 22 27.55 19.07 43.20
C THR A 22 27.36 19.45 41.73
N VAL A 23 26.29 18.96 41.11
CA VAL A 23 25.93 19.34 39.75
C VAL A 23 25.73 20.86 39.75
N SER A 24 26.48 21.56 38.94
CA SER A 24 26.32 23.00 38.83
C SER A 24 24.93 23.33 38.29
N LYS A 25 24.36 24.48 38.66
CA LYS A 25 23.06 24.90 38.13
C LYS A 25 23.06 24.93 36.60
N GLU A 26 24.18 25.29 36.01
CA GLU A 26 24.35 25.35 34.55
C GLU A 26 24.26 23.96 33.90
N GLU A 27 24.89 22.94 34.48
CA GLU A 27 24.81 21.57 34.01
C GLU A 27 23.38 21.00 34.15
N PHE A 28 22.71 21.33 35.24
CA PHE A 28 21.32 20.93 35.47
C PHE A 28 20.37 21.56 34.40
N GLU A 29 20.51 22.86 34.16
CA GLU A 29 19.71 23.54 33.11
C GLU A 29 20.03 23.02 31.72
N ALA A 30 21.26 22.68 31.39
CA ALA A 30 21.64 22.07 30.13
C ALA A 30 21.00 20.68 29.94
N VAL A 31 21.03 19.84 30.96
CA VAL A 31 20.37 18.53 30.96
C VAL A 31 18.86 18.69 30.82
N ARG A 32 18.26 19.64 31.53
CA ARG A 32 16.82 19.94 31.44
C ARG A 32 16.44 20.42 30.07
N ALA A 33 17.20 21.29 29.45
CA ALA A 33 16.97 21.75 28.07
C ALA A 33 17.07 20.61 27.08
N THR A 34 18.08 19.73 27.22
CA THR A 34 18.25 18.54 26.38
C THR A 34 17.09 17.57 26.56
N ALA A 35 16.64 17.32 27.78
CA ALA A 35 15.50 16.47 28.07
C ALA A 35 14.20 17.02 27.43
N ASN A 36 13.95 18.32 27.58
CA ASN A 36 12.78 18.97 26.98
C ASN A 36 12.82 18.89 25.46
N LYS A 37 14.00 19.09 24.86
CA LYS A 37 14.17 18.92 23.41
C LYS A 37 13.91 17.46 22.97
N ALA A 38 14.43 16.49 23.71
CA ALA A 38 14.21 15.08 23.42
C ALA A 38 12.71 14.70 23.48
N VAL A 39 11.97 15.25 24.45
CA VAL A 39 10.52 15.05 24.55
C VAL A 39 9.80 15.67 23.34
N ALA A 40 10.18 16.89 22.93
CA ALA A 40 9.60 17.53 21.76
C ALA A 40 9.92 16.77 20.46
N ASP A 41 11.15 16.33 20.29
CA ASP A 41 11.58 15.54 19.13
C ASP A 41 10.84 14.18 19.09
N ALA A 42 10.64 13.53 20.24
CA ALA A 42 9.87 12.30 20.35
C ALA A 42 8.38 12.50 19.99
N ALA A 43 7.79 13.61 20.42
CA ALA A 43 6.41 13.95 20.06
C ALA A 43 6.27 14.20 18.54
N ALA A 44 7.22 14.93 17.95
CA ALA A 44 7.25 15.17 16.50
C ALA A 44 7.43 13.86 15.71
N ALA A 45 8.32 12.99 16.15
CA ALA A 45 8.53 11.68 15.54
C ALA A 45 7.26 10.80 15.62
N ARG A 46 6.55 10.86 16.74
CA ARG A 46 5.28 10.14 16.89
C ARG A 46 4.22 10.67 15.93
N ALA A 47 4.05 11.98 15.82
CA ALA A 47 3.12 12.58 14.88
C ALA A 47 3.46 12.22 13.40
N ALA A 48 4.75 12.20 13.06
CA ALA A 48 5.19 11.78 11.74
C ALA A 48 4.87 10.30 11.48
N ALA A 49 5.05 9.43 12.47
CA ALA A 49 4.72 8.01 12.37
C ALA A 49 3.20 7.78 12.19
N ASP A 50 2.37 8.51 12.94
CA ASP A 50 0.90 8.45 12.82
C ASP A 50 0.43 8.93 11.44
N ASN A 51 1.03 9.98 10.91
CA ASN A 51 0.76 10.48 9.56
C ASN A 51 1.17 9.46 8.49
N ALA A 52 2.34 8.84 8.64
CA ALA A 52 2.81 7.79 7.74
C ALA A 52 1.89 6.55 7.77
N ALA A 53 1.43 6.13 8.95
CA ALA A 53 0.48 5.04 9.10
C ALA A 53 -0.86 5.35 8.41
N SER A 54 -1.37 6.57 8.57
CA SER A 54 -2.58 7.04 7.90
C SER A 54 -2.43 7.05 6.37
N ALA A 55 -1.29 7.54 5.87
CA ALA A 55 -0.99 7.55 4.44
C ALA A 55 -0.90 6.13 3.87
N ALA A 56 -0.26 5.21 4.59
CA ALA A 56 -0.16 3.81 4.21
C ALA A 56 -1.54 3.13 4.13
N ALA A 57 -2.42 3.39 5.10
CA ALA A 57 -3.79 2.87 5.09
C ALA A 57 -4.59 3.38 3.88
N LYS A 58 -4.46 4.67 3.54
CA LYS A 58 -5.10 5.25 2.33
C LYS A 58 -4.55 4.64 1.05
N ALA A 59 -3.23 4.44 0.96
CA ALA A 59 -2.60 3.80 -0.19
C ALA A 59 -3.07 2.36 -0.37
N GLN A 60 -3.21 1.61 0.72
CA GLN A 60 -3.76 0.26 0.70
C GLN A 60 -5.20 0.24 0.17
N ALA A 61 -6.07 1.11 0.70
CA ALA A 61 -7.46 1.21 0.24
C ALA A 61 -7.55 1.57 -1.27
N SER A 62 -6.67 2.45 -1.75
CA SER A 62 -6.60 2.80 -3.17
C SER A 62 -6.13 1.63 -4.03
N ALA A 63 -5.17 0.85 -3.56
CA ALA A 63 -4.69 -0.34 -4.25
C ALA A 63 -5.77 -1.43 -4.34
N ASP A 64 -6.53 -1.64 -3.27
CA ASP A 64 -7.65 -2.59 -3.24
C ASP A 64 -8.78 -2.17 -4.18
N ALA A 65 -9.11 -0.88 -4.24
CA ALA A 65 -10.07 -0.33 -5.20
C ALA A 65 -9.60 -0.50 -6.66
N ALA A 66 -8.33 -0.24 -6.93
CA ALA A 66 -7.74 -0.42 -8.26
C ALA A 66 -7.77 -1.89 -8.69
N LYS A 67 -7.50 -2.82 -7.76
CA LYS A 67 -7.59 -4.26 -8.00
C LYS A 67 -9.02 -4.66 -8.39
N THR A 68 -10.02 -4.24 -7.61
CA THR A 68 -11.44 -4.51 -7.90
C THR A 68 -11.85 -3.98 -9.28
N THR A 69 -11.42 -2.75 -9.62
CA THR A 69 -11.70 -2.15 -10.94
C THR A 69 -11.03 -2.94 -12.07
N SER A 70 -9.80 -3.42 -11.87
CA SER A 70 -9.09 -4.24 -12.84
C SER A 70 -9.77 -5.60 -13.08
N GLU A 71 -10.26 -6.23 -12.01
CA GLU A 71 -11.02 -7.49 -12.10
C GLU A 71 -12.34 -7.31 -12.85
N ALA A 72 -13.06 -6.21 -12.59
CA ALA A 72 -14.29 -5.86 -13.33
C ALA A 72 -14.01 -5.58 -14.81
N ALA A 73 -12.94 -4.85 -15.12
CA ALA A 73 -12.52 -4.59 -16.50
C ALA A 73 -12.17 -5.88 -17.25
N LYS A 74 -11.46 -6.80 -16.59
CA LYS A 74 -11.14 -8.11 -17.14
C LYS A 74 -12.40 -8.90 -17.44
N SER A 75 -13.35 -8.98 -16.52
CA SER A 75 -14.64 -9.65 -16.73
C SER A 75 -15.42 -9.07 -17.92
N SER A 76 -15.44 -7.73 -18.05
CA SER A 76 -16.07 -7.05 -19.17
C SER A 76 -15.39 -7.36 -20.51
N ALA A 77 -14.06 -7.43 -20.52
CA ALA A 77 -13.28 -7.78 -21.70
C ALA A 77 -13.55 -9.24 -22.14
N ASP A 78 -13.62 -10.16 -21.18
CA ASP A 78 -13.93 -11.57 -21.44
C ASP A 78 -15.36 -11.73 -22.00
N ALA A 79 -16.33 -10.99 -21.46
CA ALA A 79 -17.70 -10.96 -21.98
C ALA A 79 -17.77 -10.38 -23.41
N ALA A 80 -17.05 -9.29 -23.68
CA ALA A 80 -16.98 -8.70 -25.02
C ALA A 80 -16.32 -9.65 -26.03
N LYS A 81 -15.28 -10.37 -25.63
CA LYS A 81 -14.64 -11.40 -26.44
C LYS A 81 -15.63 -12.51 -26.79
N SER A 82 -16.34 -13.06 -25.82
CA SER A 82 -17.35 -14.10 -26.04
C SER A 82 -18.48 -13.64 -26.97
N ALA A 83 -18.95 -12.40 -26.81
CA ALA A 83 -19.95 -11.79 -27.68
C ALA A 83 -19.44 -11.64 -29.13
N SER A 84 -18.17 -11.24 -29.31
CA SER A 84 -17.54 -11.15 -30.62
C SER A 84 -17.39 -12.50 -31.30
N GLU A 85 -17.00 -13.53 -30.55
CA GLU A 85 -16.89 -14.91 -31.05
C GLU A 85 -18.26 -15.45 -31.51
N ALA A 86 -19.32 -15.21 -30.70
CA ALA A 86 -20.68 -15.58 -31.05
C ALA A 86 -21.21 -14.86 -32.32
N ALA A 87 -20.90 -13.55 -32.42
CA ALA A 87 -21.26 -12.77 -33.63
C ALA A 87 -20.55 -13.30 -34.89
N ASN A 88 -19.26 -13.60 -34.79
CA ASN A 88 -18.50 -14.20 -35.90
C ASN A 88 -19.07 -15.54 -36.31
N ALA A 89 -19.41 -16.41 -35.37
CA ALA A 89 -20.03 -17.69 -35.65
C ALA A 89 -21.39 -17.51 -36.37
N CYS A 90 -22.21 -16.56 -35.91
CA CYS A 90 -23.48 -16.20 -36.54
C CYS A 90 -23.29 -15.71 -37.98
N CYS A 91 -22.31 -14.85 -38.23
CA CYS A 91 -21.98 -14.36 -39.56
C CYS A 91 -21.56 -15.50 -40.52
N GLN A 92 -20.71 -16.42 -40.04
CA GLN A 92 -20.26 -17.58 -40.84
C GLN A 92 -21.41 -18.53 -41.16
N ASP A 93 -22.31 -18.81 -40.21
CA ASP A 93 -23.50 -19.62 -40.43
C ASP A 93 -24.44 -18.95 -41.46
N THR A 94 -24.65 -17.66 -41.37
CA THR A 94 -25.44 -16.88 -42.30
C THR A 94 -24.85 -16.92 -43.71
N GLN A 95 -23.54 -16.73 -43.83
CA GLN A 95 -22.83 -16.82 -45.11
C GLN A 95 -22.97 -18.21 -45.74
N THR A 96 -22.81 -19.25 -44.95
CA THR A 96 -22.99 -20.63 -45.37
C THR A 96 -24.43 -20.91 -45.87
N LYS A 97 -25.43 -20.36 -45.17
CA LYS A 97 -26.85 -20.48 -45.57
C LYS A 97 -27.13 -19.74 -46.90
N ILE A 98 -26.60 -18.55 -47.05
CA ILE A 98 -26.71 -17.75 -48.28
C ILE A 98 -26.09 -18.52 -49.46
N ASP A 99 -24.87 -19.00 -49.31
CA ASP A 99 -24.18 -19.78 -50.37
C ASP A 99 -24.96 -21.03 -50.77
N ARG A 100 -25.53 -21.72 -49.79
CA ARG A 100 -26.34 -22.92 -50.02
C ARG A 100 -27.64 -22.61 -50.77
N MET A 101 -28.31 -21.52 -50.42
CA MET A 101 -29.52 -21.07 -51.12
C MET A 101 -29.19 -20.60 -52.52
N PHE A 102 -28.11 -19.89 -52.73
CA PHE A 102 -27.67 -19.43 -54.05
C PHE A 102 -27.35 -20.60 -54.99
N LYS A 103 -26.58 -21.58 -54.52
CA LYS A 103 -26.29 -22.81 -55.28
C LYS A 103 -27.58 -23.55 -55.66
N LYS A 104 -28.51 -23.71 -54.72
CA LYS A 104 -29.80 -24.39 -54.98
C LYS A 104 -30.66 -23.64 -55.99
N SER A 105 -30.58 -22.31 -56.05
CA SER A 105 -31.28 -21.50 -57.05
C SER A 105 -30.67 -21.61 -58.47
N MET A 106 -29.35 -21.78 -58.54
CA MET A 106 -28.64 -21.84 -59.80
C MET A 106 -28.75 -23.22 -60.52
N TYR A 107 -29.03 -24.29 -59.79
CA TYR A 107 -29.15 -25.66 -60.35
C TYR A 107 -30.60 -26.11 -60.56
N LYS A 108 -31.56 -25.19 -60.63
CA LYS A 108 -32.91 -25.40 -61.08
C LYS A 108 -33.06 -24.95 -62.52
#